data_a650f5ec33bee257d5a2c4f6fdd3c492
#
_entry.id   a650f5ec33bee257d5a2c4f6fdd3c492
#
_cell.length_a   1.000
_cell.length_b   1.000
_cell.length_c   1.000
_cell.angle_alpha   90.00
_cell.angle_beta   90.00
_cell.angle_gamma   90.00
#
_symmetry.space_group_name_H-M   'P 1'
#
loop_
_entity.id
_entity.type
_entity.pdbx_description
1 polymer ?
#
loop_
_entity_poly.entity_id
_entity_poly.type
_entity_poly.pdbx_seq_one_letter_code
_entity_poly.pdbx_strand_id
1 'polypeptide(L)'
;KEVGVIYASSEVNSQAQIEMFKAYAAKKNIKIVEGTISNVNDIQQVATNMIQQGVKVIFVPTDNLVASSMANLTAITDKAKVPVFVAYDNLLKSGGLMGYTVDYYKLGVQAGQMAADILDGKSKPEDMAIQSQPTMKLAVNKDALQRLGITLPADLPQEAK
;
A
#
# COMPACT_ATOMS: atom_id res chain seq x y z
N LYS A 1 0.05 -0.36 20.29
CA LYS A 1 0.34 -1.02 19.01
C LYS A 1 1.10 -0.04 18.12
N GLU A 2 2.17 -0.49 17.46
CA GLU A 2 2.99 0.34 16.58
C GLU A 2 2.96 -0.23 15.16
N VAL A 3 2.83 0.66 14.18
CA VAL A 3 2.87 0.34 12.74
C VAL A 3 3.92 1.22 12.09
N GLY A 4 4.86 0.62 11.38
CA GLY A 4 5.80 1.34 10.54
C GLY A 4 5.14 1.76 9.23
N VAL A 5 5.51 2.91 8.70
CA VAL A 5 5.15 3.33 7.35
C VAL A 5 6.39 3.75 6.59
N ILE A 6 6.56 3.24 5.36
CA ILE A 6 7.71 3.59 4.51
C ILE A 6 7.19 4.16 3.21
N TYR A 7 7.70 5.35 2.83
CA TYR A 7 7.30 6.03 1.61
C TYR A 7 8.36 7.03 1.13
N ALA A 8 8.28 7.42 -0.13
CA ALA A 8 9.14 8.45 -0.70
C ALA A 8 8.66 9.86 -0.29
N SER A 9 9.55 10.66 0.29
CA SER A 9 9.24 12.03 0.70
C SER A 9 8.92 12.97 -0.47
N SER A 10 9.26 12.58 -1.70
CA SER A 10 9.00 13.35 -2.92
C SER A 10 7.67 13.01 -3.61
N GLU A 11 6.97 11.93 -3.19
CA GLU A 11 5.70 11.51 -3.81
C GLU A 11 4.51 12.08 -3.02
N VAL A 12 3.84 13.08 -3.60
CA VAL A 12 2.70 13.79 -2.99
C VAL A 12 1.53 12.84 -2.70
N ASN A 13 1.26 11.88 -3.59
CA ASN A 13 0.24 10.85 -3.39
C ASN A 13 0.54 9.97 -2.18
N SER A 14 1.80 9.58 -1.98
CA SER A 14 2.24 8.80 -0.82
C SER A 14 2.07 9.58 0.48
N GLN A 15 2.50 10.85 0.50
CA GLN A 15 2.30 11.75 1.64
C GLN A 15 0.81 11.87 2.01
N ALA A 16 -0.06 12.13 1.03
CA ALA A 16 -1.50 12.25 1.25
C ALA A 16 -2.09 10.97 1.86
N GLN A 17 -1.71 9.79 1.35
CA GLN A 17 -2.16 8.51 1.90
C GLN A 17 -1.68 8.29 3.34
N ILE A 18 -0.44 8.65 3.64
CA ILE A 18 0.10 8.51 5.00
C ILE A 18 -0.60 9.46 5.98
N GLU A 19 -0.90 10.69 5.59
CA GLU A 19 -1.66 11.61 6.44
C GLU A 19 -3.07 11.07 6.75
N MET A 20 -3.77 10.52 5.75
CA MET A 20 -5.05 9.83 5.96
C MET A 20 -4.90 8.63 6.91
N PHE A 21 -3.86 7.84 6.72
CA PHE A 21 -3.57 6.68 7.56
C PHE A 21 -3.28 7.08 9.01
N LYS A 22 -2.47 8.12 9.24
CA LYS A 22 -2.19 8.68 10.57
C LYS A 22 -3.47 9.14 11.26
N ALA A 23 -4.34 9.87 10.55
CA ALA A 23 -5.61 10.34 11.10
C ALA A 23 -6.52 9.19 11.54
N TYR A 24 -6.53 8.07 10.79
CA TYR A 24 -7.26 6.87 11.18
C TYR A 24 -6.58 6.11 12.33
N ALA A 25 -5.27 5.96 12.29
CA ALA A 25 -4.46 5.29 13.31
C ALA A 25 -4.63 5.93 14.69
N ALA A 26 -4.66 7.28 14.74
CA ALA A 26 -4.90 8.03 15.95
C ALA A 26 -6.24 7.68 16.62
N LYS A 27 -7.32 7.52 15.82
CA LYS A 27 -8.64 7.10 16.32
C LYS A 27 -8.66 5.68 16.89
N LYS A 28 -7.67 4.86 16.53
CA LYS A 28 -7.52 3.46 16.97
C LYS A 28 -6.42 3.27 18.01
N ASN A 29 -5.83 4.35 18.52
CA ASN A 29 -4.68 4.31 19.44
C ASN A 29 -3.52 3.49 18.89
N ILE A 30 -3.24 3.63 17.59
CA ILE A 30 -2.11 3.02 16.90
C ILE A 30 -1.05 4.11 16.72
N LYS A 31 0.15 3.85 17.23
CA LYS A 31 1.31 4.73 17.03
C LYS A 31 1.94 4.44 15.66
N ILE A 32 2.21 5.48 14.90
CA ILE A 32 2.91 5.38 13.62
C ILE A 32 4.40 5.68 13.82
N VAL A 33 5.23 4.78 13.30
CA VAL A 33 6.68 4.97 13.16
C VAL A 33 6.95 5.26 11.69
N GLU A 34 7.30 6.50 11.41
CA GLU A 34 7.43 7.00 10.04
C GLU A 34 8.87 6.88 9.55
N GLY A 35 9.06 6.38 8.35
CA GLY A 35 10.34 6.33 7.66
C GLY A 35 10.19 6.78 6.21
N THR A 36 10.94 7.79 5.85
CA THR A 36 10.96 8.31 4.48
C THR A 36 12.24 7.90 3.76
N ILE A 37 12.11 7.71 2.45
CA ILE A 37 13.24 7.48 1.57
C ILE A 37 13.31 8.57 0.49
N SER A 38 14.51 8.91 0.08
CA SER A 38 14.77 9.83 -1.04
C SER A 38 15.35 9.11 -2.25
N ASN A 39 15.91 7.94 -2.03
CA ASN A 39 16.41 7.04 -3.08
C ASN A 39 16.29 5.57 -2.63
N VAL A 40 16.46 4.64 -3.56
CA VAL A 40 16.28 3.20 -3.31
C VAL A 40 17.29 2.61 -2.29
N ASN A 41 18.47 3.23 -2.13
CA ASN A 41 19.48 2.76 -1.19
C ASN A 41 19.09 3.03 0.28
N ASP A 42 18.21 3.99 0.53
CA ASP A 42 17.76 4.34 1.87
C ASP A 42 16.91 3.21 2.49
N ILE A 43 16.28 2.38 1.66
CA ILE A 43 15.29 1.38 2.11
C ILE A 43 15.86 0.41 3.16
N GLN A 44 17.12 -0.01 2.97
CA GLN A 44 17.78 -0.92 3.89
C GLN A 44 17.93 -0.32 5.30
N GLN A 45 18.43 0.90 5.35
CA GLN A 45 18.68 1.59 6.62
C GLN A 45 17.37 1.91 7.33
N VAL A 46 16.38 2.43 6.59
CA VAL A 46 15.07 2.79 7.13
C VAL A 46 14.34 1.57 7.68
N ALA A 47 14.25 0.49 6.92
CA ALA A 47 13.60 -0.75 7.35
C ALA A 47 14.29 -1.36 8.57
N THR A 48 15.63 -1.40 8.58
CA THR A 48 16.42 -1.94 9.70
C THR A 48 16.18 -1.14 10.97
N ASN A 49 16.21 0.19 10.88
CA ASN A 49 15.96 1.08 12.03
C ASN A 49 14.56 0.86 12.62
N MET A 50 13.53 0.72 11.77
CA MET A 50 12.16 0.44 12.23
C MET A 50 12.06 -0.90 12.98
N ILE A 51 12.68 -1.93 12.44
CA ILE A 51 12.72 -3.26 13.08
C ILE A 51 13.42 -3.19 14.44
N GLN A 52 14.55 -2.48 14.52
CA GLN A 52 15.27 -2.26 15.79
C GLN A 52 14.45 -1.47 16.81
N GLN A 53 13.60 -0.56 16.37
CA GLN A 53 12.65 0.17 17.22
C GLN A 53 11.47 -0.69 17.68
N GLY A 54 11.38 -1.94 17.23
CA GLY A 54 10.35 -2.88 17.65
C GLY A 54 9.07 -2.87 16.83
N VAL A 55 9.08 -2.22 15.66
CA VAL A 55 7.96 -2.26 14.70
C VAL A 55 7.66 -3.72 14.32
N LYS A 56 6.40 -4.12 14.39
CA LYS A 56 5.93 -5.49 14.13
C LYS A 56 5.18 -5.64 12.81
N VAL A 57 4.87 -4.56 12.15
CA VAL A 57 4.19 -4.51 10.86
C VAL A 57 4.57 -3.23 10.13
N ILE A 58 4.76 -3.30 8.83
CA ILE A 58 5.04 -2.13 7.98
C ILE A 58 3.91 -1.99 6.96
N PHE A 59 3.51 -0.75 6.69
CA PHE A 59 2.60 -0.39 5.61
C PHE A 59 3.34 0.42 4.55
N VAL A 60 3.12 0.07 3.29
CA VAL A 60 3.63 0.79 2.11
C VAL A 60 2.45 1.30 1.29
N PRO A 61 2.32 2.63 1.08
CA PRO A 61 1.27 3.22 0.25
C PRO A 61 1.50 2.93 -1.25
N THR A 62 0.73 3.57 -2.12
CA THR A 62 1.02 3.58 -3.58
C THR A 62 2.23 4.47 -3.85
N ASP A 63 3.41 3.87 -3.85
CA ASP A 63 4.71 4.55 -3.91
C ASP A 63 5.62 3.91 -4.96
N ASN A 64 6.04 4.68 -5.96
CA ASN A 64 6.84 4.15 -7.07
C ASN A 64 8.29 3.88 -6.66
N LEU A 65 8.85 4.73 -5.80
CA LEU A 65 10.23 4.56 -5.36
C LEU A 65 10.37 3.33 -4.46
N VAL A 66 9.45 3.14 -3.51
CA VAL A 66 9.42 1.92 -2.68
C VAL A 66 9.15 0.70 -3.54
N ALA A 67 8.24 0.79 -4.53
CA ALA A 67 7.93 -0.31 -5.44
C ALA A 67 9.17 -0.81 -6.19
N SER A 68 10.02 0.09 -6.64
CA SER A 68 11.27 -0.26 -7.36
C SER A 68 12.29 -1.00 -6.48
N SER A 69 12.17 -0.89 -5.16
CA SER A 69 13.05 -1.53 -4.18
C SER A 69 12.32 -2.51 -3.23
N MET A 70 11.08 -2.87 -3.54
CA MET A 70 10.23 -3.71 -2.69
C MET A 70 10.88 -5.06 -2.35
N ALA A 71 11.58 -5.69 -3.30
CA ALA A 71 12.29 -6.94 -3.06
C ALA A 71 13.38 -6.79 -1.98
N ASN A 72 14.09 -5.66 -1.96
CA ASN A 72 15.08 -5.36 -0.93
C ASN A 72 14.41 -5.15 0.44
N LEU A 73 13.28 -4.44 0.48
CA LEU A 73 12.50 -4.27 1.69
C LEU A 73 12.06 -5.62 2.26
N THR A 74 11.44 -6.46 1.44
CA THR A 74 10.93 -7.76 1.89
C THR A 74 12.02 -8.74 2.29
N ALA A 75 13.20 -8.70 1.64
CA ALA A 75 14.35 -9.50 2.05
C ALA A 75 14.82 -9.18 3.49
N ILE A 76 14.64 -7.94 3.95
CA ILE A 76 14.98 -7.50 5.30
C ILE A 76 13.87 -7.87 6.28
N THR A 77 12.63 -7.54 5.93
CA THR A 77 11.47 -7.72 6.81
C THR A 77 11.12 -9.20 7.01
N ASP A 78 11.30 -10.05 5.99
CA ASP A 78 11.08 -11.50 6.08
C ASP A 78 12.05 -12.17 7.09
N LYS A 79 13.33 -11.75 7.10
CA LYS A 79 14.31 -12.23 8.10
C LYS A 79 13.89 -11.89 9.53
N ALA A 80 13.29 -10.72 9.72
CA ALA A 80 12.79 -10.24 11.00
C ALA A 80 11.36 -10.72 11.30
N LYS A 81 10.72 -11.46 10.39
CA LYS A 81 9.31 -11.88 10.48
C LYS A 81 8.34 -10.71 10.65
N VAL A 82 8.64 -9.57 10.02
CA VAL A 82 7.81 -8.36 10.01
C VAL A 82 7.02 -8.33 8.70
N PRO A 83 5.70 -8.53 8.71
CA PRO A 83 4.88 -8.47 7.50
C PRO A 83 4.79 -7.06 6.94
N VAL A 84 4.74 -6.97 5.58
CA VAL A 84 4.54 -5.72 4.86
C VAL A 84 3.16 -5.72 4.23
N PHE A 85 2.31 -4.79 4.68
CA PHE A 85 1.00 -4.52 4.09
C PHE A 85 1.14 -3.48 2.98
N VAL A 86 0.37 -3.63 1.92
CA VAL A 86 0.55 -2.85 0.70
C VAL A 86 -0.76 -2.31 0.14
N ALA A 87 -0.69 -1.22 -0.61
CA ALA A 87 -1.86 -0.53 -1.15
C ALA A 87 -2.20 -0.92 -2.60
N TYR A 88 -1.36 -1.72 -3.30
CA TYR A 88 -1.65 -2.13 -4.68
C TYR A 88 -0.90 -3.42 -5.10
N ASP A 89 -1.40 -4.05 -6.17
CA ASP A 89 -1.04 -5.41 -6.60
C ASP A 89 0.44 -5.63 -6.94
N ASN A 90 1.13 -4.64 -7.52
CA ASN A 90 2.54 -4.82 -7.87
C ASN A 90 3.42 -4.98 -6.63
N LEU A 91 3.13 -4.23 -5.56
CA LEU A 91 3.82 -4.40 -4.28
C LEU A 91 3.54 -5.78 -3.67
N LEU A 92 2.31 -6.27 -3.83
CA LEU A 92 1.93 -7.61 -3.37
C LEU A 92 2.75 -8.69 -4.10
N LYS A 93 2.82 -8.61 -5.44
CA LYS A 93 3.61 -9.53 -6.28
C LYS A 93 5.11 -9.47 -5.97
N SER A 94 5.60 -8.32 -5.54
CA SER A 94 7.01 -8.10 -5.18
C SER A 94 7.35 -8.49 -3.74
N GLY A 95 6.45 -9.18 -3.04
CA GLY A 95 6.71 -9.79 -1.73
C GLY A 95 5.88 -9.25 -0.57
N GLY A 96 5.04 -8.23 -0.76
CA GLY A 96 4.09 -7.78 0.24
C GLY A 96 3.15 -8.90 0.68
N LEU A 97 2.65 -8.83 1.92
CA LEU A 97 1.82 -9.87 2.49
C LEU A 97 0.37 -9.78 2.02
N MET A 98 -0.25 -8.65 2.24
CA MET A 98 -1.66 -8.42 1.91
C MET A 98 -2.02 -6.94 1.93
N GLY A 99 -3.16 -6.61 1.33
CA GLY A 99 -3.73 -5.27 1.39
C GLY A 99 -5.01 -5.15 0.58
N TYR A 100 -5.72 -4.08 0.82
CA TYR A 100 -6.79 -3.65 -0.07
C TYR A 100 -6.17 -2.98 -1.29
N THR A 101 -6.32 -3.58 -2.45
CA THR A 101 -5.62 -3.16 -3.66
C THR A 101 -6.56 -2.47 -4.65
N VAL A 102 -5.98 -1.53 -5.39
CA VAL A 102 -6.63 -0.82 -6.48
C VAL A 102 -6.60 -1.70 -7.73
N ASP A 103 -7.73 -1.84 -8.40
CA ASP A 103 -7.84 -2.48 -9.70
C ASP A 103 -7.61 -1.45 -10.81
N TYR A 104 -6.39 -1.33 -11.28
CA TYR A 104 -6.01 -0.36 -12.31
C TYR A 104 -6.71 -0.58 -13.65
N TYR A 105 -7.11 -1.82 -13.97
CA TYR A 105 -7.89 -2.08 -15.17
C TYR A 105 -9.27 -1.43 -15.08
N LYS A 106 -9.97 -1.61 -13.96
CA LYS A 106 -11.26 -0.96 -13.73
C LYS A 106 -11.16 0.56 -13.69
N LEU A 107 -10.10 1.11 -13.08
CA LEU A 107 -9.85 2.55 -13.14
C LEU A 107 -9.66 3.03 -14.57
N GLY A 108 -8.93 2.30 -15.40
CA GLY A 108 -8.76 2.60 -16.82
C GLY A 108 -10.09 2.58 -17.58
N VAL A 109 -10.94 1.57 -17.34
CA VAL A 109 -12.29 1.50 -17.93
C VAL A 109 -13.14 2.69 -17.49
N GLN A 110 -13.11 3.05 -16.21
CA GLN A 110 -13.84 4.20 -15.68
C GLN A 110 -13.36 5.52 -16.32
N ALA A 111 -12.05 5.73 -16.42
CA ALA A 111 -11.48 6.89 -17.09
C ALA A 111 -11.85 6.93 -18.58
N GLY A 112 -11.85 5.80 -19.27
CA GLY A 112 -12.28 5.67 -20.64
C GLY A 112 -13.76 6.05 -20.84
N GLN A 113 -14.63 5.64 -19.93
CA GLN A 113 -16.05 6.03 -19.96
C GLN A 113 -16.22 7.55 -19.76
N MET A 114 -15.49 8.14 -18.83
CA MET A 114 -15.52 9.59 -18.62
C MET A 114 -15.05 10.35 -19.87
N ALA A 115 -13.99 9.86 -20.52
CA ALA A 115 -13.50 10.45 -21.77
C ALA A 115 -14.54 10.33 -22.90
N ALA A 116 -15.22 9.19 -23.02
CA ALA A 116 -16.29 9.01 -24.01
C ALA A 116 -17.45 9.97 -23.77
N ASP A 117 -17.87 10.16 -22.53
CA ASP A 117 -18.95 11.09 -22.19
C ASP A 117 -18.60 12.56 -22.55
N ILE A 118 -17.33 12.94 -22.41
CA ILE A 118 -16.83 14.26 -22.86
C ILE A 118 -16.88 14.36 -24.38
N LEU A 119 -16.36 13.36 -25.09
CA LEU A 119 -16.31 13.34 -26.56
C LEU A 119 -17.71 13.33 -27.20
N ASP A 120 -18.66 12.66 -26.57
CA ASP A 120 -20.07 12.63 -26.98
C ASP A 120 -20.84 13.91 -26.62
N GLY A 121 -20.21 14.87 -25.94
CA GLY A 121 -20.83 16.10 -25.48
C GLY A 121 -21.85 15.93 -24.33
N LYS A 122 -21.85 14.78 -23.67
CA LYS A 122 -22.73 14.49 -22.53
C LYS A 122 -22.29 15.18 -21.24
N SER A 123 -20.99 15.46 -21.12
CA SER A 123 -20.38 16.11 -19.95
C SER A 123 -19.24 17.00 -20.38
N LYS A 124 -18.92 18.00 -19.55
CA LYS A 124 -17.71 18.81 -19.69
C LYS A 124 -16.72 18.49 -18.58
N PRO A 125 -15.40 18.57 -18.82
CA PRO A 125 -14.40 18.26 -17.79
C PRO A 125 -14.60 19.06 -16.49
N GLU A 126 -14.96 20.35 -16.60
CA GLU A 126 -15.19 21.24 -15.46
C GLU A 126 -16.40 20.87 -14.61
N ASP A 127 -17.37 20.16 -15.18
CA ASP A 127 -18.61 19.73 -14.51
C ASP A 127 -18.50 18.31 -13.93
N MET A 128 -17.43 17.58 -14.25
CA MET A 128 -17.25 16.20 -13.81
C MET A 128 -16.60 16.14 -12.42
N ALA A 129 -17.26 15.46 -11.48
CA ALA A 129 -16.66 15.17 -10.18
C ALA A 129 -15.45 14.24 -10.32
N ILE A 130 -14.44 14.46 -9.49
CA ILE A 130 -13.34 13.50 -9.34
C ILE A 130 -13.91 12.18 -8.85
N GLN A 131 -13.64 11.10 -9.56
CA GLN A 131 -14.12 9.77 -9.23
C GLN A 131 -13.01 8.93 -8.63
N SER A 132 -13.37 8.08 -7.71
CA SER A 132 -12.52 7.06 -7.12
C SER A 132 -13.10 5.67 -7.39
N GLN A 133 -12.29 4.64 -7.25
CA GLN A 133 -12.78 3.27 -7.36
C GLN A 133 -13.73 2.96 -6.19
N PRO A 134 -14.98 2.54 -6.45
CA PRO A 134 -15.98 2.33 -5.41
C PRO A 134 -15.69 1.12 -4.51
N THR A 135 -14.97 0.13 -5.01
CA THR A 135 -14.65 -1.11 -4.29
C THR A 135 -13.19 -1.48 -4.46
N MET A 136 -12.51 -1.72 -3.35
CA MET A 136 -11.18 -2.30 -3.33
C MET A 136 -11.28 -3.80 -3.08
N LYS A 137 -10.35 -4.57 -3.63
CA LYS A 137 -10.24 -6.00 -3.41
C LYS A 137 -9.18 -6.29 -2.36
N LEU A 138 -9.53 -7.10 -1.36
CA LEU A 138 -8.53 -7.63 -0.46
C LEU A 138 -7.74 -8.73 -1.19
N ALA A 139 -6.44 -8.54 -1.32
CA ALA A 139 -5.54 -9.48 -1.96
C ALA A 139 -4.49 -9.98 -0.95
N VAL A 140 -4.11 -11.25 -1.07
CA VAL A 140 -3.16 -11.92 -0.18
C VAL A 140 -2.11 -12.65 -0.99
N ASN A 141 -0.86 -12.53 -0.58
CA ASN A 141 0.26 -13.27 -1.13
C ASN A 141 0.51 -14.54 -0.30
N LYS A 142 0.14 -15.69 -0.87
CA LYS A 142 0.27 -17.00 -0.19
C LYS A 142 1.72 -17.38 0.08
N ASP A 143 2.64 -17.02 -0.80
CA ASP A 143 4.07 -17.28 -0.61
C ASP A 143 4.63 -16.45 0.57
N ALA A 144 4.17 -15.21 0.72
CA ALA A 144 4.53 -14.37 1.84
C ALA A 144 4.00 -14.93 3.18
N LEU A 145 2.78 -15.49 3.19
CA LEU A 145 2.25 -16.18 4.37
C LEU A 145 3.17 -17.33 4.80
N GLN A 146 3.61 -18.16 3.86
CA GLN A 146 4.50 -19.29 4.14
C GLN A 146 5.87 -18.81 4.67
N ARG A 147 6.48 -17.84 3.98
CA ARG A 147 7.79 -17.29 4.39
C ARG A 147 7.75 -16.68 5.80
N LEU A 148 6.67 -16.00 6.12
CA LEU A 148 6.49 -15.35 7.43
C LEU A 148 5.99 -16.31 8.51
N GLY A 149 5.43 -17.47 8.15
CA GLY A 149 4.80 -18.42 9.07
C GLY A 149 3.47 -17.87 9.63
N ILE A 150 2.73 -17.11 8.83
CA ILE A 150 1.46 -16.49 9.24
C ILE A 150 0.28 -17.33 8.75
N THR A 151 -0.65 -17.62 9.66
CA THR A 151 -1.96 -18.18 9.34
C THR A 151 -3.00 -17.06 9.31
N LEU A 152 -3.79 -17.02 8.25
CA LEU A 152 -4.86 -16.03 8.13
C LEU A 152 -5.97 -16.28 9.16
N PRO A 153 -6.55 -15.24 9.75
CA PRO A 153 -7.77 -15.34 10.54
C PRO A 153 -8.92 -15.96 9.73
N ALA A 154 -9.78 -16.73 10.41
CA ALA A 154 -10.89 -17.43 9.74
C ALA A 154 -12.00 -16.47 9.26
N ASP A 155 -12.11 -15.32 9.87
CA ASP A 155 -13.09 -14.26 9.63
C ASP A 155 -12.73 -13.29 8.50
N LEU A 156 -11.58 -13.51 7.83
CA LEU A 156 -11.26 -12.73 6.63
C LEU A 156 -12.25 -13.02 5.49
N PRO A 157 -12.57 -11.99 4.68
CA PRO A 157 -13.42 -12.16 3.50
C PRO A 157 -12.96 -13.33 2.62
N GLN A 158 -13.91 -14.11 2.09
CA GLN A 158 -13.59 -15.29 1.25
C GLN A 158 -12.76 -14.92 0.01
N GLU A 159 -12.93 -13.71 -0.48
CA GLU A 159 -12.18 -13.17 -1.64
C GLU A 159 -10.67 -13.01 -1.36
N ALA A 160 -10.27 -13.06 -0.09
CA ALA A 160 -8.87 -12.98 0.34
C ALA A 160 -8.19 -14.34 0.50
N LYS A 161 -8.90 -15.45 0.28
CA LYS A 161 -8.42 -16.81 0.53
C LYS A 161 -7.90 -17.55 -0.69
#